data_a547caea3a79e6f63144dbfa5230cb4b
#
_entry.id   a547caea3a79e6f63144dbfa5230cb4b
#
_cell.length_a   1.000
_cell.length_b   1.000
_cell.length_c   1.000
_cell.angle_alpha   90.00
_cell.angle_beta   90.00
_cell.angle_gamma   90.00
#
_symmetry.space_group_name_H-M   'P 1'
#
loop_
_entity.id
_entity.type
_entity.pdbx_description
1 polymer ?
#
loop_
_entity_poly.entity_id
_entity_poly.type
_entity_poly.pdbx_seq_one_letter_code
_entity_poly.pdbx_strand_id
1 'polypeptide(L)'
;FIDHGMGVVIGETTIIGDDCTLYQGVTLGGVGTGEHKVKRHPTLKNNVMVSAGAKVIGDVTIGDNSIIGASSVVLKDVPPNCTVIGIPGRIVKENGQRVDKEL
;
A
#
# COMPACT_ATOMS: atom_id res chain seq x y z
N PHE A 1 -3.15 -2.81 12.79
CA PHE A 1 -4.53 -3.30 12.95
C PHE A 1 -5.04 -3.93 11.65
N ILE A 2 -5.55 -5.13 11.76
CA ILE A 2 -6.13 -5.84 10.62
C ILE A 2 -7.61 -6.03 10.91
N ASP A 3 -8.46 -5.32 10.15
CA ASP A 3 -9.90 -5.39 10.33
C ASP A 3 -10.46 -6.57 9.53
N HIS A 4 -11.08 -7.50 10.24
CA HIS A 4 -11.64 -8.73 9.71
C HIS A 4 -10.64 -9.78 9.20
N GLY A 5 -9.42 -9.44 8.93
CA GLY A 5 -8.33 -10.36 8.63
C GLY A 5 -8.50 -11.35 7.47
N MET A 6 -9.69 -11.47 6.91
CA MET A 6 -9.97 -12.47 5.90
C MET A 6 -9.38 -12.09 4.55
N GLY A 7 -8.60 -12.98 3.96
CA GLY A 7 -8.02 -12.75 2.66
C GLY A 7 -6.84 -11.79 2.63
N VAL A 8 -6.33 -11.36 3.79
CA VAL A 8 -5.13 -10.52 3.81
C VAL A 8 -3.90 -11.38 3.52
N VAL A 9 -3.11 -10.95 2.54
CA VAL A 9 -1.87 -11.62 2.17
C VAL A 9 -0.72 -10.66 2.37
N ILE A 10 0.26 -11.04 3.15
CA ILE A 10 1.42 -10.20 3.47
C ILE A 10 2.68 -10.97 3.09
N GLY A 11 3.45 -10.45 2.14
CA GLY A 11 4.67 -11.07 1.70
C GLY A 11 5.76 -11.07 2.78
N GLU A 12 6.68 -12.02 2.70
CA GLU A 12 7.63 -12.24 3.80
C GLU A 12 8.65 -11.12 4.02
N THR A 13 8.95 -10.31 3.03
CA THR A 13 9.88 -9.19 3.21
C THR A 13 9.16 -7.85 3.48
N THR A 14 7.85 -7.91 3.70
CA THR A 14 7.04 -6.70 3.98
C THR A 14 7.45 -6.10 5.33
N ILE A 15 7.54 -4.77 5.35
CA ILE A 15 7.78 -4.02 6.57
C ILE A 15 6.56 -3.16 6.83
N ILE A 16 6.02 -3.22 8.03
CA ILE A 16 4.83 -2.45 8.41
C ILE A 16 5.18 -1.62 9.63
N GLY A 17 5.05 -0.31 9.49
CA GLY A 17 5.30 0.62 10.60
C GLY A 17 4.19 0.60 11.65
N ASP A 18 4.20 1.61 12.51
CA ASP A 18 3.24 1.70 13.61
C ASP A 18 1.90 2.24 13.16
N ASP A 19 0.84 1.79 13.83
CA ASP A 19 -0.52 2.31 13.64
C ASP A 19 -1.07 2.15 12.21
N CYS A 20 -0.57 1.16 11.48
CA CYS A 20 -1.13 0.86 10.16
C CYS A 20 -2.43 0.06 10.28
N THR A 21 -3.34 0.28 9.34
CA THR A 21 -4.62 -0.43 9.28
C THR A 21 -4.77 -1.13 7.93
N LEU A 22 -5.01 -2.42 7.98
CA LEU A 22 -5.25 -3.23 6.77
C LEU A 22 -6.65 -3.82 6.83
N TYR A 23 -7.42 -3.63 5.78
CA TYR A 23 -8.77 -4.19 5.68
C TYR A 23 -8.76 -5.52 4.93
N GLN A 24 -9.92 -6.20 4.88
CA GLN A 24 -9.99 -7.52 4.25
C GLN A 24 -9.59 -7.47 2.78
N GLY A 25 -9.02 -8.56 2.29
CA GLY A 25 -8.65 -8.71 0.89
C GLY A 25 -7.43 -7.94 0.45
N VAL A 26 -6.73 -7.26 1.38
CA VAL A 26 -5.51 -6.53 1.06
C VAL A 26 -4.39 -7.51 0.71
N THR A 27 -3.62 -7.19 -0.32
CA THR A 27 -2.42 -7.92 -0.68
C THR A 27 -1.22 -6.98 -0.63
N LEU A 28 -0.22 -7.33 0.15
CA LEU A 28 1.09 -6.68 0.15
C LEU A 28 2.05 -7.69 -0.46
N GLY A 29 2.20 -7.65 -1.76
CA GLY A 29 2.81 -8.70 -2.54
C GLY A 29 4.13 -8.34 -3.20
N GLY A 30 4.78 -9.34 -3.74
CA GLY A 30 6.01 -9.18 -4.50
C GLY A 30 5.79 -9.32 -5.99
N VAL A 31 6.76 -8.85 -6.74
CA VAL A 31 6.77 -9.06 -8.17
C VAL A 31 7.61 -10.28 -8.48
N GLY A 32 7.01 -11.22 -9.11
CA GLY A 32 7.65 -12.29 -9.80
C GLY A 32 8.67 -13.04 -9.09
N THR A 33 9.67 -13.37 -9.71
CA THR A 33 10.50 -14.42 -9.47
C THR A 33 11.70 -14.02 -8.82
N GLY A 34 12.04 -14.60 -7.90
CA GLY A 34 13.17 -14.18 -7.64
C GLY A 34 14.04 -14.57 -6.61
N GLU A 35 14.94 -13.73 -6.32
CA GLU A 35 15.89 -13.99 -5.31
C GLU A 35 15.25 -13.80 -3.97
N HIS A 36 15.19 -14.86 -3.20
CA HIS A 36 14.56 -14.82 -1.88
C HIS A 36 15.31 -13.96 -0.87
N LYS A 37 16.51 -13.53 -1.21
CA LYS A 37 17.35 -12.78 -0.28
C LYS A 37 17.23 -11.27 -0.40
N VAL A 38 16.53 -10.76 -1.39
CA VAL A 38 16.36 -9.33 -1.58
C VAL A 38 14.95 -8.93 -1.20
N LYS A 39 14.82 -7.70 -0.73
CA LYS A 39 13.51 -7.17 -0.41
C LYS A 39 12.73 -6.99 -1.71
N ARG A 40 11.52 -7.53 -1.76
CA ARG A 40 10.66 -7.46 -2.94
C ARG A 40 9.19 -7.20 -2.59
N HIS A 41 8.93 -6.87 -1.34
CA HIS A 41 7.59 -6.61 -0.84
C HIS A 41 7.50 -5.20 -0.26
N PRO A 42 6.30 -4.65 -0.14
CA PRO A 42 6.13 -3.27 0.27
C PRO A 42 6.63 -2.94 1.67
N THR A 43 6.94 -1.66 1.85
CA THR A 43 7.16 -1.06 3.17
C THR A 43 6.06 -0.05 3.42
N LEU A 44 5.30 -0.24 4.48
CA LEU A 44 4.34 0.75 4.94
C LEU A 44 4.98 1.52 6.07
N LYS A 45 5.04 2.84 5.93
CA LYS A 45 5.53 3.71 7.00
C LYS A 45 4.46 3.78 8.11
N ASN A 46 4.45 4.83 8.90
CA ASN A 46 3.54 4.91 10.04
C ASN A 46 2.17 5.44 9.66
N ASN A 47 1.15 4.94 10.32
CA ASN A 47 -0.22 5.41 10.18
C ASN A 47 -0.76 5.31 8.74
N VAL A 48 -0.37 4.27 8.03
CA VAL A 48 -0.85 4.00 6.67
C VAL A 48 -2.12 3.17 6.74
N MET A 49 -3.11 3.52 5.92
CA MET A 49 -4.34 2.75 5.79
C MET A 49 -4.39 2.12 4.40
N VAL A 50 -4.59 0.81 4.34
CA VAL A 50 -4.79 0.10 3.08
C VAL A 50 -6.20 -0.48 3.10
N SER A 51 -7.06 0.09 2.26
CA SER A 51 -8.49 -0.23 2.27
C SER A 51 -8.80 -1.56 1.59
N ALA A 52 -10.04 -2.02 1.77
CA ALA A 52 -10.45 -3.37 1.35
C ALA A 52 -10.11 -3.69 -0.10
N GLY A 53 -9.51 -4.85 -0.33
CA GLY A 53 -9.22 -5.35 -1.66
C GLY A 53 -8.07 -4.67 -2.38
N ALA A 54 -7.42 -3.66 -1.77
CA ALA A 54 -6.30 -2.98 -2.40
C ALA A 54 -5.08 -3.89 -2.50
N LYS A 55 -4.28 -3.67 -3.53
CA LYS A 55 -3.06 -4.44 -3.77
C LYS A 55 -1.88 -3.49 -3.89
N VAL A 56 -0.86 -3.70 -3.06
CA VAL A 56 0.39 -2.96 -3.11
C VAL A 56 1.47 -3.97 -3.48
N ILE A 57 2.11 -3.79 -4.62
CA ILE A 57 2.94 -4.83 -5.23
C ILE A 57 4.35 -4.31 -5.48
N GLY A 58 5.32 -5.09 -5.04
CA GLY A 58 6.73 -4.82 -5.29
C GLY A 58 7.41 -4.14 -4.12
N ASP A 59 8.70 -3.88 -4.27
CA ASP A 59 9.48 -3.17 -3.26
C ASP A 59 9.22 -1.68 -3.37
N VAL A 60 8.03 -1.29 -2.92
CA VAL A 60 7.58 0.11 -2.92
C VAL A 60 7.37 0.57 -1.49
N THR A 61 7.47 1.87 -1.27
CA THR A 61 7.29 2.48 0.04
C THR A 61 6.05 3.36 0.05
N ILE A 62 5.17 3.13 1.01
CA ILE A 62 3.99 3.96 1.22
C ILE A 62 4.32 4.90 2.39
N GLY A 63 4.32 6.19 2.11
CA GLY A 63 4.73 7.20 3.09
C GLY A 63 3.75 7.36 4.26
N ASP A 64 4.19 8.04 5.31
CA ASP A 64 3.39 8.25 6.52
C ASP A 64 2.03 8.86 6.22
N ASN A 65 1.03 8.42 6.92
CA ASN A 65 -0.34 8.98 6.87
C ASN A 65 -1.05 8.82 5.52
N SER A 66 -0.50 8.03 4.62
CA SER A 66 -1.12 7.85 3.31
C SER A 66 -2.23 6.81 3.36
N ILE A 67 -3.19 6.95 2.46
CA ILE A 67 -4.35 6.08 2.37
C ILE A 67 -4.41 5.48 0.97
N ILE A 68 -4.49 4.16 0.90
CA ILE A 68 -4.71 3.45 -0.35
C ILE A 68 -6.19 3.07 -0.40
N GLY A 69 -6.90 3.59 -1.37
CA GLY A 69 -8.34 3.38 -1.49
C GLY A 69 -8.72 1.94 -1.84
N ALA A 70 -9.98 1.60 -1.62
CA ALA A 70 -10.46 0.24 -1.86
C ALA A 70 -10.21 -0.21 -3.30
N SER A 71 -9.77 -1.44 -3.46
CA SER A 71 -9.51 -2.09 -4.76
C SER A 71 -8.47 -1.40 -5.64
N SER A 72 -7.73 -0.44 -5.10
CA SER A 72 -6.66 0.23 -5.85
C SER A 72 -5.46 -0.69 -6.02
N VAL A 73 -4.67 -0.46 -7.06
CA VAL A 73 -3.45 -1.22 -7.32
C VAL A 73 -2.28 -0.24 -7.35
N VAL A 74 -1.32 -0.44 -6.45
CA VAL A 74 -0.16 0.44 -6.30
C VAL A 74 1.11 -0.32 -6.68
N LEU A 75 1.82 0.21 -7.65
CA LEU A 75 3.03 -0.42 -8.20
C LEU A 75 4.26 0.48 -8.07
N LYS A 76 4.12 1.64 -7.46
CA LYS A 76 5.19 2.62 -7.28
C LYS A 76 5.10 3.25 -5.90
N ASP A 77 6.15 3.93 -5.48
CA ASP A 77 6.17 4.60 -4.19
C ASP A 77 5.06 5.64 -4.07
N VAL A 78 4.54 5.79 -2.87
CA VAL A 78 3.53 6.80 -2.55
C VAL A 78 4.12 7.78 -1.53
N PRO A 79 4.14 9.08 -1.84
CA PRO A 79 4.61 10.09 -0.90
C PRO A 79 3.76 10.12 0.38
N PRO A 80 4.27 10.69 1.46
CA PRO A 80 3.48 10.82 2.69
C PRO A 80 2.28 11.75 2.49
N ASN A 81 1.26 11.57 3.30
CA ASN A 81 0.06 12.39 3.34
C ASN A 81 -0.72 12.41 2.02
N CYS A 82 -0.70 11.31 1.29
CA CYS A 82 -1.41 11.18 0.02
C CYS A 82 -2.53 10.15 0.10
N THR A 83 -3.56 10.35 -0.69
CA THR A 83 -4.60 9.35 -0.93
C THR A 83 -4.51 8.88 -2.37
N VAL A 84 -4.44 7.57 -2.55
CA VAL A 84 -4.28 6.94 -3.87
C VAL A 84 -5.51 6.11 -4.17
N ILE A 85 -6.07 6.27 -5.37
CA ILE A 85 -7.25 5.51 -5.83
C ILE A 85 -7.03 5.07 -7.27
N GLY A 86 -7.51 3.90 -7.60
CA GLY A 86 -7.61 3.45 -8.98
C GLY A 86 -6.71 2.30 -9.36
N ILE A 87 -6.84 1.88 -10.63
CA ILE A 87 -6.05 0.81 -11.25
C ILE A 87 -5.58 1.33 -12.62
N PRO A 88 -4.30 1.72 -12.76
CA PRO A 88 -3.29 1.87 -11.71
C PRO A 88 -3.63 3.02 -10.77
N GLY A 89 -3.11 2.95 -9.55
CA GLY A 89 -3.37 3.97 -8.55
C GLY A 89 -2.85 5.33 -8.96
N ARG A 90 -3.62 6.36 -8.64
CA ARG A 90 -3.26 7.76 -8.87
C ARG A 90 -3.46 8.53 -7.57
N ILE A 91 -2.65 9.55 -7.37
CA ILE A 91 -2.79 10.41 -6.19
C ILE A 91 -3.96 11.35 -6.42
N VAL A 92 -4.99 11.24 -5.59
CA VAL A 92 -6.19 12.08 -5.66
C VAL A 92 -6.26 13.12 -4.56
N LYS A 93 -5.45 12.97 -3.52
CA LYS A 93 -5.28 13.97 -2.46
C LYS A 93 -3.83 14.00 -2.03
N GLU A 94 -3.34 15.19 -1.73
CA GLU A 94 -2.00 15.39 -1.20
C GLU A 94 -2.07 16.49 -0.15
N ASN A 95 -1.64 16.18 1.07
CA ASN A 95 -1.71 17.12 2.21
C ASN A 95 -3.11 17.70 2.41
N GLY A 96 -4.14 16.85 2.23
CA GLY A 96 -5.52 17.26 2.42
C GLY A 96 -6.16 17.99 1.25
N GLN A 97 -5.42 18.24 0.19
CA GLN A 97 -5.93 18.96 -0.98
C GLN A 97 -6.14 18.03 -2.16
N ARG A 98 -7.19 18.28 -2.94
CA ARG A 98 -7.47 17.48 -4.13
C ARG A 98 -6.42 17.73 -5.20
N VAL A 99 -5.90 16.66 -5.75
CA VAL A 99 -4.94 16.70 -6.86
C VAL A 99 -5.24 15.57 -7.83
N ASP A 100 -4.56 15.53 -8.96
CA ASP A 100 -4.64 14.42 -9.90
C ASP A 100 -3.24 14.20 -10.45
N LYS A 101 -2.52 13.28 -9.81
CA LYS A 101 -1.13 13.01 -10.17
C LYS A 101 -0.90 11.53 -10.36
N GLU A 102 -0.08 11.19 -11.32
CA GLU A 102 0.42 9.83 -11.46
C GLU A 102 1.40 9.49 -10.34
N LEU A 103 1.46 8.23 -10.00
CA LEU A 103 2.49 7.73 -9.10
C LEU A 103 3.83 7.61 -9.80
#